data_46b269f5a4be6b6108266300d12fd9eb
#
_entry.id   46b269f5a4be6b6108266300d12fd9eb
#
_cell.length_a   1.000
_cell.length_b   1.000
_cell.length_c   1.000
_cell.angle_alpha   90.00
_cell.angle_beta   90.00
_cell.angle_gamma   90.00
#
_symmetry.space_group_name_H-M   'P 1'
#
loop_
_entity.id
_entity.type
_entity.pdbx_description
1 polymer ?
#
loop_
_entity_poly.entity_id
_entity_poly.type
_entity_poly.pdbx_seq_one_letter_code
_entity_poly.pdbx_strand_id
1 'polypeptide(L)'
;MGIQLENPFQTFFEGFPPAVMDAFETAIGRGWLCNVPYSGTQVIEDFGGEHLESGKPIVYTSADSVFQIAAHLDVVPIEQLYEWCRAARAILQGPYAVARVIARPFRGAFPFERANELRQDFSLTPPRTVLNALFDAEKDVIAVGKIGDIYDHSGITQEIHTGSNLEGIERTLEAMKGDFDGLVFTNLVDFDAKFGHRRDPIGYGGALEEFDAHLPRLLEAVGGGNLLILTSDHGNDPTWTGTDHTREYALLLAFEPGKPGVFLGERSSFADLGATVAYRLGVQWSGPGSPF
;
A
#
# COMPACT_ATOMS: atom_id res chain seq x y z
N MET A 1 -6.90 9.21 3.16
CA MET A 1 -8.27 9.11 3.69
C MET A 1 -8.33 9.49 5.18
N GLY A 2 -8.00 10.71 5.51
CA GLY A 2 -8.22 11.27 6.85
C GLY A 2 -7.04 11.29 7.79
N ILE A 3 -5.83 11.07 7.34
CA ILE A 3 -4.62 11.34 8.11
C ILE A 3 -3.69 12.28 7.34
N GLN A 4 -3.00 13.09 8.11
CA GLN A 4 -1.90 13.91 7.64
C GLN A 4 -0.70 13.61 8.53
N LEU A 5 0.37 13.10 7.94
CA LEU A 5 1.60 12.86 8.68
C LEU A 5 2.31 14.20 8.92
N GLU A 6 2.69 14.47 10.16
CA GLU A 6 3.53 15.64 10.49
C GLU A 6 4.91 15.50 9.87
N ASN A 7 5.43 14.27 9.82
CA ASN A 7 6.69 13.94 9.19
C ASN A 7 6.49 12.72 8.26
N PRO A 8 7.11 12.72 7.06
CA PRO A 8 7.12 11.54 6.21
C PRO A 8 7.86 10.39 6.90
N PHE A 9 7.57 9.16 6.49
CA PHE A 9 8.34 8.00 6.95
C PHE A 9 9.82 8.16 6.60
N GLN A 10 10.68 7.76 7.54
CA GLN A 10 12.11 7.84 7.36
C GLN A 10 12.60 6.82 6.32
N THR A 11 13.57 7.24 5.53
CA THR A 11 14.38 6.36 4.70
C THR A 11 15.78 6.27 5.29
N PHE A 12 16.31 5.07 5.39
CA PHE A 12 17.57 4.81 6.08
C PHE A 12 18.66 4.47 5.05
N PHE A 13 19.15 5.49 4.32
CA PHE A 13 20.12 5.31 3.24
C PHE A 13 21.48 4.75 3.68
N GLU A 14 21.83 4.87 4.96
CA GLU A 14 23.06 4.30 5.55
C GLU A 14 22.77 3.06 6.40
N GLY A 15 21.55 2.51 6.34
CA GLY A 15 21.08 1.45 7.22
C GLY A 15 20.42 1.99 8.49
N PHE A 16 19.80 1.09 9.25
CA PHE A 16 19.10 1.43 10.48
C PHE A 16 20.10 1.77 11.60
N PRO A 17 19.77 2.76 12.44
CA PRO A 17 20.68 3.18 13.52
C PRO A 17 20.89 2.09 14.56
N PRO A 18 22.02 2.13 15.30
CA PRO A 18 22.36 1.13 16.32
C PRO A 18 21.23 0.87 17.31
N ALA A 19 20.53 1.92 17.77
CA ALA A 19 19.41 1.75 18.71
C ALA A 19 18.30 0.83 18.20
N VAL A 20 18.01 0.83 16.91
CA VAL A 20 17.04 -0.07 16.27
C VAL A 20 17.61 -1.48 16.17
N MET A 21 18.86 -1.60 15.70
CA MET A 21 19.50 -2.89 15.45
C MET A 21 19.82 -3.64 16.74
N ASP A 22 20.26 -2.96 17.78
CA ASP A 22 20.50 -3.54 19.12
C ASP A 22 19.19 -4.03 19.75
N ALA A 23 18.11 -3.25 19.61
CA ALA A 23 16.78 -3.67 20.07
C ALA A 23 16.27 -4.89 19.29
N PHE A 24 16.49 -4.92 17.98
CA PHE A 24 16.13 -6.06 17.14
C PHE A 24 16.93 -7.31 17.49
N GLU A 25 18.26 -7.20 17.62
CA GLU A 25 19.13 -8.29 18.06
C GLU A 25 18.67 -8.87 19.42
N THR A 26 18.37 -8.00 20.37
CA THR A 26 17.85 -8.41 21.68
C THR A 26 16.52 -9.15 21.56
N ALA A 27 15.61 -8.66 20.73
CA ALA A 27 14.28 -9.24 20.57
C ALA A 27 14.30 -10.62 19.90
N ILE A 28 15.21 -10.83 18.93
CA ILE A 28 15.31 -12.12 18.22
C ILE A 28 16.34 -13.09 18.84
N GLY A 29 17.14 -12.62 19.80
CA GLY A 29 18.16 -13.42 20.51
C GLY A 29 19.37 -13.83 19.66
N ARG A 30 19.64 -13.12 18.56
CA ARG A 30 20.80 -13.37 17.68
C ARG A 30 21.18 -12.13 16.87
N GLY A 31 22.43 -12.05 16.45
CA GLY A 31 22.91 -11.00 15.56
C GLY A 31 22.29 -11.05 14.17
N TRP A 32 22.63 -10.10 13.36
CA TRP A 32 22.10 -9.90 12.00
C TRP A 32 23.26 -9.69 11.01
N LEU A 33 22.92 -9.74 9.70
CA LEU A 33 23.83 -9.49 8.57
C LEU A 33 23.33 -8.29 7.76
N CYS A 34 24.24 -7.60 7.08
CA CYS A 34 24.02 -6.53 6.11
C CYS A 34 23.68 -5.16 6.76
N ASN A 35 22.41 -4.81 6.94
CA ASN A 35 21.90 -3.52 7.44
C ASN A 35 22.28 -2.31 6.56
N VAL A 36 22.13 -2.43 5.24
CA VAL A 36 22.32 -1.33 4.29
C VAL A 36 21.25 -1.40 3.20
N PRO A 37 21.07 -0.34 2.38
CA PRO A 37 20.22 -0.42 1.19
C PRO A 37 20.75 -1.48 0.22
N TYR A 38 19.88 -2.38 -0.23
CA TYR A 38 20.29 -3.49 -1.09
C TYR A 38 19.17 -3.94 -2.03
N SER A 39 19.54 -4.46 -3.21
CA SER A 39 18.63 -5.22 -4.05
C SER A 39 18.30 -6.54 -3.36
N GLY A 40 17.02 -6.85 -3.23
CA GLY A 40 16.61 -8.07 -2.54
C GLY A 40 16.97 -9.37 -3.28
N THR A 41 17.39 -9.36 -4.54
CA THR A 41 17.97 -10.52 -5.23
C THR A 41 19.46 -10.63 -4.91
N GLN A 42 20.18 -9.52 -5.05
CA GLN A 42 21.61 -9.50 -4.82
C GLN A 42 21.97 -9.78 -3.35
N VAL A 43 21.18 -9.29 -2.39
CA VAL A 43 21.47 -9.49 -0.97
C VAL A 43 21.46 -10.96 -0.55
N ILE A 44 20.57 -11.78 -1.13
CA ILE A 44 20.55 -13.21 -0.83
C ILE A 44 21.71 -13.96 -1.50
N GLU A 45 22.20 -13.48 -2.65
CA GLU A 45 23.38 -14.03 -3.30
C GLU A 45 24.65 -13.73 -2.50
N ASP A 46 24.80 -12.48 -2.02
CA ASP A 46 26.03 -12.04 -1.34
C ASP A 46 26.10 -12.51 0.13
N PHE A 47 24.98 -12.56 0.85
CA PHE A 47 24.92 -12.90 2.28
C PHE A 47 24.30 -14.26 2.58
N GLY A 48 23.72 -14.95 1.59
CA GLY A 48 23.03 -16.22 1.81
C GLY A 48 23.94 -17.32 2.34
N GLY A 49 25.19 -17.38 1.90
CA GLY A 49 26.19 -18.34 2.42
C GLY A 49 26.48 -18.13 3.90
N GLU A 50 26.77 -16.89 4.31
CA GLU A 50 27.00 -16.56 5.72
C GLU A 50 25.74 -16.77 6.59
N HIS A 51 24.55 -16.50 6.02
CA HIS A 51 23.29 -16.78 6.68
C HIS A 51 23.12 -18.28 6.96
N LEU A 52 23.40 -19.15 5.98
CA LEU A 52 23.31 -20.61 6.14
C LEU A 52 24.25 -21.13 7.26
N GLU A 53 25.45 -20.56 7.38
CA GLU A 53 26.45 -20.96 8.38
C GLU A 53 26.13 -20.40 9.78
N SER A 54 25.68 -19.16 9.87
CA SER A 54 25.51 -18.45 11.15
C SER A 54 24.08 -18.49 11.71
N GLY A 55 23.09 -18.71 10.87
CA GLY A 55 21.66 -18.59 11.20
C GLY A 55 21.21 -17.16 11.47
N LYS A 56 22.05 -16.14 11.25
CA LYS A 56 21.70 -14.72 11.43
C LYS A 56 20.80 -14.24 10.28
N PRO A 57 19.66 -13.55 10.54
CA PRO A 57 18.84 -12.97 9.48
C PRO A 57 19.62 -11.91 8.67
N ILE A 58 19.30 -11.81 7.40
CA ILE A 58 19.83 -10.75 6.52
C ILE A 58 18.84 -9.57 6.59
N VAL A 59 19.28 -8.46 7.19
CA VAL A 59 18.48 -7.22 7.31
C VAL A 59 18.93 -6.24 6.24
N TYR A 60 18.00 -5.65 5.51
CA TYR A 60 18.31 -4.63 4.50
C TYR A 60 17.12 -3.69 4.29
N THR A 61 17.35 -2.58 3.61
CA THR A 61 16.34 -1.57 3.29
C THR A 61 16.32 -1.24 1.80
N SER A 62 15.44 -0.34 1.40
CA SER A 62 15.38 0.28 0.07
C SER A 62 14.87 1.71 0.19
N ALA A 63 14.70 2.40 -0.93
CA ALA A 63 14.16 3.76 -0.95
C ALA A 63 12.70 3.89 -0.45
N ASP A 64 11.98 2.77 -0.33
CA ASP A 64 10.53 2.74 -0.02
C ASP A 64 10.19 2.81 1.49
N SER A 65 11.12 3.21 2.34
CA SER A 65 10.90 3.20 3.81
C SER A 65 10.45 1.83 4.33
N VAL A 66 11.27 0.81 4.11
CA VAL A 66 10.99 -0.58 4.49
C VAL A 66 12.13 -1.20 5.31
N PHE A 67 11.78 -2.08 6.25
CA PHE A 67 12.70 -2.97 6.94
C PHE A 67 12.47 -4.38 6.42
N GLN A 68 13.45 -4.95 5.73
CA GLN A 68 13.31 -6.25 5.10
C GLN A 68 14.19 -7.28 5.80
N ILE A 69 13.65 -8.46 6.05
CA ILE A 69 14.35 -9.59 6.70
C ILE A 69 14.32 -10.76 5.73
N ALA A 70 15.50 -11.14 5.20
CA ALA A 70 15.63 -12.36 4.42
C ALA A 70 16.20 -13.50 5.27
N ALA A 71 15.63 -14.70 5.06
CA ALA A 71 16.08 -15.92 5.72
C ALA A 71 15.81 -17.14 4.83
N HIS A 72 16.74 -18.13 4.88
CA HIS A 72 16.62 -19.39 4.16
C HIS A 72 15.71 -20.35 4.92
N LEU A 73 14.77 -20.98 4.21
CA LEU A 73 13.74 -21.84 4.81
C LEU A 73 14.27 -23.10 5.51
N ASP A 74 15.44 -23.60 5.10
CA ASP A 74 16.08 -24.75 5.74
C ASP A 74 16.78 -24.40 7.06
N VAL A 75 17.06 -23.10 7.30
CA VAL A 75 17.74 -22.61 8.51
C VAL A 75 16.78 -21.95 9.47
N VAL A 76 15.81 -21.20 8.93
CA VAL A 76 14.83 -20.45 9.69
C VAL A 76 13.43 -20.88 9.22
N PRO A 77 12.65 -21.59 10.06
CA PRO A 77 11.26 -21.89 9.73
C PRO A 77 10.48 -20.61 9.44
N ILE A 78 9.51 -20.69 8.52
CA ILE A 78 8.76 -19.51 8.06
C ILE A 78 8.05 -18.77 9.22
N GLU A 79 7.51 -19.50 10.18
CA GLU A 79 6.85 -18.90 11.35
C GLU A 79 7.82 -18.10 12.21
N GLN A 80 9.05 -18.58 12.35
CA GLN A 80 10.12 -17.85 13.07
C GLN A 80 10.50 -16.56 12.34
N LEU A 81 10.55 -16.57 11.02
CA LEU A 81 10.79 -15.36 10.22
C LEU A 81 9.65 -14.34 10.44
N TYR A 82 8.41 -14.81 10.47
CA TYR A 82 7.26 -13.93 10.75
C TYR A 82 7.28 -13.38 12.18
N GLU A 83 7.70 -14.16 13.18
CA GLU A 83 7.90 -13.67 14.55
C GLU A 83 8.96 -12.56 14.60
N TRP A 84 10.07 -12.72 13.89
CA TRP A 84 11.09 -11.67 13.78
C TRP A 84 10.55 -10.41 13.12
N CYS A 85 9.73 -10.54 12.08
CA CYS A 85 9.08 -9.40 11.44
C CYS A 85 8.10 -8.69 12.40
N ARG A 86 7.33 -9.42 13.21
CA ARG A 86 6.45 -8.83 14.24
C ARG A 86 7.27 -8.09 15.30
N ALA A 87 8.38 -8.68 15.75
CA ALA A 87 9.28 -8.02 16.70
C ALA A 87 9.87 -6.72 16.11
N ALA A 88 10.36 -6.76 14.88
CA ALA A 88 10.83 -5.56 14.16
C ALA A 88 9.71 -4.51 14.02
N ARG A 89 8.48 -4.92 13.68
CA ARG A 89 7.33 -4.01 13.57
C ARG A 89 7.02 -3.29 14.88
N ALA A 90 7.17 -3.99 16.02
CA ALA A 90 6.96 -3.40 17.35
C ALA A 90 8.04 -2.37 17.71
N ILE A 91 9.29 -2.57 17.25
CA ILE A 91 10.42 -1.67 17.49
C ILE A 91 10.35 -0.42 16.60
N LEU A 92 9.97 -0.60 15.32
CA LEU A 92 9.98 0.44 14.29
C LEU A 92 8.76 1.36 14.38
N GLN A 93 8.69 2.13 15.47
CA GLN A 93 7.64 3.09 15.80
C GLN A 93 8.20 4.50 15.99
N GLY A 94 7.34 5.50 16.00
CA GLY A 94 7.72 6.90 16.27
C GLY A 94 8.79 7.40 15.29
N PRO A 95 9.93 7.91 15.78
CA PRO A 95 10.98 8.48 14.92
C PRO A 95 11.69 7.44 14.02
N TYR A 96 11.51 6.15 14.30
CA TYR A 96 12.06 5.05 13.50
C TYR A 96 10.99 4.33 12.68
N ALA A 97 9.79 4.88 12.61
CA ALA A 97 8.69 4.26 11.88
C ALA A 97 9.05 4.10 10.39
N VAL A 98 8.82 2.90 9.87
CA VAL A 98 8.87 2.57 8.45
C VAL A 98 7.48 2.13 7.99
N ALA A 99 7.17 2.31 6.73
CA ALA A 99 5.88 1.94 6.18
C ALA A 99 5.59 0.43 6.35
N ARG A 100 6.60 -0.41 6.08
CA ARG A 100 6.45 -1.87 6.13
C ARG A 100 7.67 -2.56 6.69
N VAL A 101 7.44 -3.65 7.44
CA VAL A 101 8.43 -4.69 7.68
C VAL A 101 8.08 -5.87 6.78
N ILE A 102 9.05 -6.44 6.06
CA ILE A 102 8.78 -7.43 5.03
C ILE A 102 9.57 -8.72 5.30
N ALA A 103 8.87 -9.83 5.41
CA ALA A 103 9.47 -11.16 5.38
C ALA A 103 9.84 -11.54 3.94
N ARG A 104 11.11 -11.88 3.73
CA ARG A 104 11.69 -12.28 2.43
C ARG A 104 12.30 -13.67 2.51
N PRO A 105 11.50 -14.73 2.60
CA PRO A 105 12.03 -16.08 2.61
C PRO A 105 12.70 -16.43 1.27
N PHE A 106 13.75 -17.24 1.34
CA PHE A 106 14.42 -17.80 0.16
C PHE A 106 14.81 -19.27 0.40
N ARG A 107 15.17 -19.98 -0.65
CA ARG A 107 15.43 -21.43 -0.63
C ARG A 107 16.45 -21.85 -1.68
N GLY A 108 16.82 -23.12 -1.65
CA GLY A 108 17.68 -23.77 -2.63
C GLY A 108 19.18 -23.57 -2.35
N ALA A 109 20.01 -24.12 -3.22
CA ALA A 109 21.43 -23.89 -3.25
C ALA A 109 21.76 -22.69 -4.15
N PHE A 110 22.97 -22.13 -4.02
CA PHE A 110 23.41 -21.04 -4.89
C PHE A 110 23.34 -21.43 -6.39
N PRO A 111 22.73 -20.60 -7.25
CA PRO A 111 22.05 -19.33 -6.95
C PRO A 111 20.72 -19.54 -6.22
N PHE A 112 20.50 -18.74 -5.17
CA PHE A 112 19.32 -18.87 -4.33
C PHE A 112 18.04 -18.38 -5.03
N GLU A 113 16.91 -18.97 -4.65
CA GLU A 113 15.58 -18.63 -5.18
C GLU A 113 14.72 -17.97 -4.10
N ARG A 114 14.04 -16.85 -4.42
CA ARG A 114 13.05 -16.24 -3.54
C ARG A 114 11.78 -17.09 -3.46
N ALA A 115 11.31 -17.37 -2.26
CA ALA A 115 10.01 -17.99 -2.01
C ALA A 115 8.92 -16.90 -1.92
N ASN A 116 8.61 -16.25 -3.06
CA ASN A 116 7.71 -15.08 -3.10
C ASN A 116 6.29 -15.40 -2.65
N GLU A 117 5.85 -16.64 -2.76
CA GLU A 117 4.55 -17.14 -2.29
C GLU A 117 4.43 -17.12 -0.76
N LEU A 118 5.56 -17.07 -0.05
CA LEU A 118 5.64 -16.97 1.40
C LEU A 118 6.09 -15.59 1.89
N ARG A 119 6.19 -14.61 0.98
CA ARG A 119 6.42 -13.23 1.37
C ARG A 119 5.23 -12.73 2.17
N GLN A 120 5.53 -12.04 3.27
CA GLN A 120 4.52 -11.35 4.07
C GLN A 120 4.99 -9.94 4.43
N ASP A 121 4.10 -8.98 4.25
CA ASP A 121 4.32 -7.60 4.61
C ASP A 121 3.58 -7.31 5.95
N PHE A 122 4.29 -6.68 6.89
CA PHE A 122 3.77 -6.24 8.18
C PHE A 122 3.73 -4.71 8.14
N SER A 123 2.61 -4.19 7.70
CA SER A 123 2.38 -2.75 7.55
C SER A 123 2.32 -2.04 8.89
N LEU A 124 2.63 -0.76 8.91
CA LEU A 124 2.30 0.08 10.05
C LEU A 124 0.80 0.36 10.00
N THR A 125 0.08 -0.09 11.03
CA THR A 125 -1.35 0.21 11.13
C THR A 125 -1.54 1.73 11.13
N PRO A 126 -2.28 2.30 10.19
CA PRO A 126 -2.50 3.73 10.15
C PRO A 126 -3.24 4.21 11.40
N PRO A 127 -3.03 5.45 11.83
CA PRO A 127 -3.91 6.09 12.80
C PRO A 127 -5.37 6.01 12.32
N ARG A 128 -6.31 6.24 13.23
CA ARG A 128 -7.73 6.22 12.89
C ARG A 128 -8.04 7.06 11.64
N THR A 129 -8.60 6.43 10.62
CA THR A 129 -8.98 7.04 9.36
C THR A 129 -10.50 7.19 9.25
N VAL A 130 -10.97 7.80 8.15
CA VAL A 130 -12.40 7.86 7.85
C VAL A 130 -13.01 6.46 7.67
N LEU A 131 -12.22 5.45 7.23
CA LEU A 131 -12.72 4.06 7.13
C LEU A 131 -13.15 3.53 8.49
N ASN A 132 -12.38 3.82 9.55
CA ASN A 132 -12.76 3.46 10.92
C ASN A 132 -14.01 4.20 11.38
N ALA A 133 -14.17 5.47 10.99
CA ALA A 133 -15.37 6.22 11.35
C ALA A 133 -16.62 5.67 10.64
N LEU A 134 -16.50 5.23 9.41
CA LEU A 134 -17.56 4.53 8.67
C LEU A 134 -17.91 3.21 9.33
N PHE A 135 -16.90 2.40 9.63
CA PHE A 135 -17.07 1.11 10.30
C PHE A 135 -17.79 1.24 11.65
N ASP A 136 -17.40 2.21 12.49
CA ASP A 136 -18.03 2.45 13.78
C ASP A 136 -19.47 2.99 13.66
N ALA A 137 -19.78 3.61 12.52
CA ALA A 137 -21.14 4.07 12.17
C ALA A 137 -21.97 2.97 11.46
N GLU A 138 -21.50 1.71 11.51
CA GLU A 138 -22.14 0.55 10.88
C GLU A 138 -22.35 0.73 9.36
N LYS A 139 -21.47 1.52 8.71
CA LYS A 139 -21.44 1.65 7.26
C LYS A 139 -20.53 0.59 6.64
N ASP A 140 -20.91 0.11 5.47
CA ASP A 140 -20.08 -0.82 4.70
C ASP A 140 -18.83 -0.12 4.16
N VAL A 141 -17.69 -0.79 4.25
CA VAL A 141 -16.45 -0.41 3.60
C VAL A 141 -15.93 -1.60 2.81
N ILE A 142 -16.25 -1.61 1.52
CA ILE A 142 -15.87 -2.68 0.59
C ILE A 142 -14.57 -2.27 -0.10
N ALA A 143 -13.50 -2.94 0.25
CA ALA A 143 -12.16 -2.71 -0.29
C ALA A 143 -11.91 -3.61 -1.50
N VAL A 144 -11.59 -3.03 -2.65
CA VAL A 144 -11.28 -3.75 -3.90
C VAL A 144 -9.81 -3.51 -4.28
N GLY A 145 -9.09 -4.56 -4.63
CA GLY A 145 -7.66 -4.51 -4.94
C GLY A 145 -6.80 -4.53 -3.68
N LYS A 146 -5.85 -3.61 -3.56
CA LYS A 146 -4.89 -3.53 -2.45
C LYS A 146 -5.33 -2.62 -1.29
N ILE A 147 -6.54 -2.16 -1.28
CA ILE A 147 -7.02 -1.23 -0.22
C ILE A 147 -6.89 -1.87 1.16
N GLY A 148 -7.23 -3.16 1.30
CA GLY A 148 -7.06 -3.90 2.55
C GLY A 148 -5.62 -3.84 3.06
N ASP A 149 -4.66 -4.21 2.23
CA ASP A 149 -3.24 -4.20 2.56
C ASP A 149 -2.72 -2.78 2.91
N ILE A 150 -3.17 -1.75 2.18
CA ILE A 150 -2.75 -0.35 2.38
C ILE A 150 -3.20 0.16 3.76
N TYR A 151 -4.40 -0.22 4.19
CA TYR A 151 -4.98 0.22 5.46
C TYR A 151 -4.78 -0.79 6.61
N ASP A 152 -3.93 -1.81 6.41
CA ASP A 152 -3.69 -2.87 7.40
C ASP A 152 -5.01 -3.48 7.90
N HIS A 153 -5.95 -3.68 6.97
CA HIS A 153 -7.32 -4.20 7.17
C HIS A 153 -8.20 -3.37 8.13
N SER A 154 -7.73 -2.19 8.55
CA SER A 154 -8.39 -1.36 9.56
C SER A 154 -9.59 -0.60 9.00
N GLY A 155 -10.77 -0.81 9.62
CA GLY A 155 -12.01 -0.12 9.23
C GLY A 155 -12.65 -0.64 7.93
N ILE A 156 -12.38 -1.90 7.56
CA ILE A 156 -12.88 -2.56 6.35
C ILE A 156 -13.88 -3.64 6.75
N THR A 157 -15.03 -3.70 6.05
CA THR A 157 -16.06 -4.71 6.29
C THR A 157 -15.98 -5.88 5.32
N GLN A 158 -15.46 -5.65 4.11
CA GLN A 158 -15.29 -6.68 3.08
C GLN A 158 -14.05 -6.38 2.23
N GLU A 159 -13.30 -7.43 1.87
CA GLU A 159 -12.14 -7.34 1.00
C GLU A 159 -12.31 -8.22 -0.24
N ILE A 160 -11.93 -7.67 -1.39
CA ILE A 160 -11.98 -8.31 -2.70
C ILE A 160 -10.61 -8.12 -3.36
N HIS A 161 -9.77 -9.15 -3.35
CA HIS A 161 -8.47 -9.11 -4.00
C HIS A 161 -8.60 -9.19 -5.52
N THR A 162 -7.74 -8.48 -6.24
CA THR A 162 -7.72 -8.44 -7.70
C THR A 162 -6.29 -8.50 -8.23
N GLY A 163 -6.11 -9.12 -9.40
CA GLY A 163 -4.81 -9.28 -10.06
C GLY A 163 -4.56 -8.31 -11.23
N SER A 164 -5.54 -7.48 -11.61
CA SER A 164 -5.43 -6.53 -12.72
C SER A 164 -6.43 -5.38 -12.59
N ASN A 165 -6.22 -4.31 -13.38
CA ASN A 165 -7.16 -3.19 -13.48
C ASN A 165 -8.54 -3.67 -13.97
N LEU A 166 -8.57 -4.48 -15.01
CA LEU A 166 -9.83 -4.98 -15.57
C LEU A 166 -10.63 -5.77 -14.52
N GLU A 167 -9.97 -6.68 -13.80
CA GLU A 167 -10.62 -7.40 -12.71
C GLU A 167 -11.10 -6.44 -11.62
N GLY A 168 -10.31 -5.42 -11.27
CA GLY A 168 -10.69 -4.37 -10.32
C GLY A 168 -11.96 -3.64 -10.72
N ILE A 169 -12.10 -3.27 -12.00
CA ILE A 169 -13.29 -2.62 -12.55
C ILE A 169 -14.51 -3.56 -12.47
N GLU A 170 -14.36 -4.81 -12.88
CA GLU A 170 -15.48 -5.78 -12.86
C GLU A 170 -15.94 -6.07 -11.41
N ARG A 171 -15.01 -6.23 -10.47
CA ARG A 171 -15.34 -6.43 -9.05
C ARG A 171 -15.98 -5.20 -8.43
N THR A 172 -15.57 -4.00 -8.83
CA THR A 172 -16.21 -2.75 -8.41
C THR A 172 -17.66 -2.70 -8.90
N LEU A 173 -17.89 -2.99 -10.18
CA LEU A 173 -19.23 -3.04 -10.75
C LEU A 173 -20.11 -4.11 -10.10
N GLU A 174 -19.53 -5.25 -9.71
CA GLU A 174 -20.25 -6.31 -8.98
C GLU A 174 -20.61 -5.83 -7.57
N ALA A 175 -19.68 -5.23 -6.82
CA ALA A 175 -19.93 -4.67 -5.51
C ALA A 175 -21.03 -3.59 -5.54
N MET A 176 -21.03 -2.72 -6.56
CA MET A 176 -22.03 -1.67 -6.74
C MET A 176 -23.47 -2.19 -6.98
N LYS A 177 -23.64 -3.46 -7.37
CA LYS A 177 -24.96 -4.11 -7.53
C LYS A 177 -25.50 -4.65 -6.23
N GLY A 178 -24.67 -4.78 -5.21
CA GLY A 178 -25.07 -5.26 -3.89
C GLY A 178 -25.98 -4.27 -3.16
N ASP A 179 -26.67 -4.77 -2.16
CA ASP A 179 -27.39 -3.92 -1.20
C ASP A 179 -26.41 -3.56 -0.08
N PHE A 180 -25.86 -2.33 -0.13
CA PHE A 180 -24.92 -1.82 0.87
C PHE A 180 -25.16 -0.33 1.13
N ASP A 181 -24.85 0.11 2.33
CA ASP A 181 -24.88 1.52 2.72
C ASP A 181 -23.47 1.96 3.18
N GLY A 182 -22.71 2.55 2.27
CA GLY A 182 -21.32 2.87 2.60
C GLY A 182 -20.43 3.22 1.40
N LEU A 183 -19.21 2.71 1.42
CA LEU A 183 -18.14 3.02 0.49
C LEU A 183 -17.66 1.76 -0.24
N VAL A 184 -17.61 1.78 -1.57
CA VAL A 184 -16.76 0.89 -2.37
C VAL A 184 -15.48 1.65 -2.70
N PHE A 185 -14.35 1.14 -2.22
CA PHE A 185 -13.06 1.77 -2.40
C PHE A 185 -12.14 0.85 -3.20
N THR A 186 -11.80 1.26 -4.42
CA THR A 186 -11.05 0.45 -5.38
C THR A 186 -9.67 1.03 -5.63
N ASN A 187 -8.65 0.16 -5.65
CA ASN A 187 -7.31 0.46 -6.12
C ASN A 187 -7.01 -0.31 -7.41
N LEU A 188 -6.78 0.42 -8.51
CA LEU A 188 -6.39 -0.13 -9.81
C LEU A 188 -4.87 -0.12 -9.93
N VAL A 189 -4.23 -1.26 -9.67
CA VAL A 189 -2.79 -1.37 -9.42
C VAL A 189 -1.88 -1.38 -10.64
N ASP A 190 -2.41 -1.68 -11.84
CA ASP A 190 -1.57 -1.89 -13.03
C ASP A 190 -0.90 -0.60 -13.51
N PHE A 191 -1.55 0.56 -13.34
CA PHE A 191 -0.99 1.85 -13.70
C PHE A 191 0.38 2.07 -13.08
N ASP A 192 0.51 1.78 -11.79
CA ASP A 192 1.76 1.91 -11.05
C ASP A 192 2.67 0.69 -11.26
N ALA A 193 2.19 -0.50 -10.90
CA ALA A 193 3.02 -1.70 -10.79
C ALA A 193 3.50 -2.27 -12.13
N LYS A 194 2.66 -2.20 -13.19
CA LYS A 194 3.00 -2.74 -14.51
C LYS A 194 3.63 -1.71 -15.43
N PHE A 195 3.21 -0.46 -15.36
CA PHE A 195 3.56 0.54 -16.36
C PHE A 195 4.37 1.71 -15.78
N GLY A 196 3.95 2.29 -14.65
CA GLY A 196 4.60 3.43 -14.02
C GLY A 196 6.03 3.15 -13.60
N HIS A 197 6.25 2.22 -12.69
CA HIS A 197 7.57 1.81 -12.21
C HIS A 197 8.47 1.18 -13.30
N ARG A 198 7.88 0.64 -14.36
CA ARG A 198 8.61 0.03 -15.48
C ARG A 198 8.90 1.00 -16.61
N ARG A 199 8.44 2.24 -16.49
CA ARG A 199 8.63 3.28 -17.49
C ARG A 199 8.13 2.85 -18.87
N ASP A 200 6.92 2.29 -18.90
CA ASP A 200 6.21 1.89 -20.09
C ASP A 200 5.07 2.88 -20.41
N PRO A 201 5.34 3.99 -21.11
CA PRO A 201 4.32 4.99 -21.42
C PRO A 201 3.27 4.47 -22.40
N ILE A 202 3.61 3.50 -23.25
CA ILE A 202 2.67 2.91 -24.20
C ILE A 202 1.67 2.03 -23.45
N GLY A 203 2.15 1.16 -22.56
CA GLY A 203 1.30 0.34 -21.72
C GLY A 203 0.45 1.17 -20.76
N TYR A 204 1.01 2.26 -20.21
CA TYR A 204 0.26 3.19 -19.35
C TYR A 204 -0.89 3.86 -20.12
N GLY A 205 -0.61 4.36 -21.35
CA GLY A 205 -1.63 4.92 -22.24
C GLY A 205 -2.72 3.90 -22.59
N GLY A 206 -2.32 2.68 -22.94
CA GLY A 206 -3.27 1.58 -23.22
C GLY A 206 -4.15 1.24 -22.01
N ALA A 207 -3.61 1.27 -20.80
CA ALA A 207 -4.40 1.06 -19.56
C ALA A 207 -5.40 2.20 -19.31
N LEU A 208 -5.07 3.46 -19.66
CA LEU A 208 -6.02 4.58 -19.60
C LEU A 208 -7.14 4.41 -20.63
N GLU A 209 -6.82 4.00 -21.84
CA GLU A 209 -7.83 3.73 -22.90
C GLU A 209 -8.74 2.57 -22.50
N GLU A 210 -8.19 1.52 -21.89
CA GLU A 210 -8.99 0.39 -21.36
C GLU A 210 -9.93 0.86 -20.25
N PHE A 211 -9.44 1.67 -19.29
CA PHE A 211 -10.27 2.25 -18.24
C PHE A 211 -11.38 3.14 -18.82
N ASP A 212 -11.04 4.03 -19.77
CA ASP A 212 -12.00 4.93 -20.43
C ASP A 212 -13.10 4.16 -21.16
N ALA A 213 -12.76 3.05 -21.80
CA ALA A 213 -13.75 2.18 -22.46
C ALA A 213 -14.76 1.54 -21.46
N HIS A 214 -14.37 1.37 -20.18
CA HIS A 214 -15.22 0.83 -19.13
C HIS A 214 -15.92 1.91 -18.31
N LEU A 215 -15.46 3.17 -18.37
CA LEU A 215 -16.01 4.29 -17.61
C LEU A 215 -17.53 4.48 -17.81
N PRO A 216 -18.11 4.36 -19.02
CA PRO A 216 -19.56 4.46 -19.20
C PRO A 216 -20.36 3.47 -18.34
N ARG A 217 -19.83 2.25 -18.12
CA ARG A 217 -20.50 1.24 -17.27
C ARG A 217 -20.48 1.65 -15.79
N LEU A 218 -19.37 2.26 -15.34
CA LEU A 218 -19.26 2.81 -13.99
C LEU A 218 -20.23 3.97 -13.79
N LEU A 219 -20.29 4.90 -14.75
CA LEU A 219 -21.20 6.05 -14.70
C LEU A 219 -22.68 5.62 -14.70
N GLU A 220 -23.04 4.61 -15.46
CA GLU A 220 -24.39 4.03 -15.48
C GLU A 220 -24.73 3.33 -14.16
N ALA A 221 -23.76 2.64 -13.55
CA ALA A 221 -23.95 1.94 -12.28
C ALA A 221 -24.10 2.90 -11.09
N VAL A 222 -23.64 4.15 -11.20
CA VAL A 222 -23.81 5.17 -10.17
C VAL A 222 -25.27 5.65 -10.18
N GLY A 223 -26.11 5.06 -9.35
CA GLY A 223 -27.51 5.47 -9.19
C GLY A 223 -27.67 6.85 -8.57
N GLY A 224 -28.89 7.39 -8.64
CA GLY A 224 -29.20 8.71 -8.05
C GLY A 224 -28.89 8.76 -6.54
N GLY A 225 -28.29 9.87 -6.11
CA GLY A 225 -27.87 10.07 -4.72
C GLY A 225 -26.47 9.55 -4.40
N ASN A 226 -25.84 8.78 -5.28
CA ASN A 226 -24.49 8.27 -5.11
C ASN A 226 -23.46 9.20 -5.79
N LEU A 227 -22.20 9.07 -5.35
CA LEU A 227 -21.07 9.85 -5.82
C LEU A 227 -19.95 8.91 -6.27
N LEU A 228 -19.49 9.04 -7.52
CA LEU A 228 -18.26 8.42 -8.00
C LEU A 228 -17.14 9.45 -7.91
N ILE A 229 -16.02 9.04 -7.32
CA ILE A 229 -14.79 9.84 -7.30
C ILE A 229 -13.68 9.04 -7.97
N LEU A 230 -13.02 9.66 -8.95
CA LEU A 230 -11.81 9.14 -9.57
C LEU A 230 -10.63 10.01 -9.16
N THR A 231 -9.60 9.39 -8.62
CA THR A 231 -8.38 10.06 -8.18
C THR A 231 -7.17 9.14 -8.34
N SER A 232 -5.98 9.65 -8.14
CA SER A 232 -4.76 8.87 -7.92
C SER A 232 -4.23 9.12 -6.51
N ASP A 233 -3.43 8.23 -5.98
CA ASP A 233 -2.77 8.34 -4.68
C ASP A 233 -1.44 9.10 -4.75
N HIS A 234 -0.79 9.12 -5.93
CA HIS A 234 0.43 9.86 -6.24
C HIS A 234 0.57 10.06 -7.75
N GLY A 235 1.57 10.82 -8.16
CA GLY A 235 2.03 10.91 -9.55
C GLY A 235 2.96 9.73 -9.89
N ASN A 236 2.92 9.29 -11.14
CA ASN A 236 3.88 8.35 -11.69
C ASN A 236 3.98 8.55 -13.20
N ASP A 237 4.85 9.48 -13.62
CA ASP A 237 5.12 9.75 -15.04
C ASP A 237 6.00 8.62 -15.63
N PRO A 238 5.45 7.77 -16.51
CA PRO A 238 6.19 6.66 -17.10
C PRO A 238 7.26 7.11 -18.10
N THR A 239 7.36 8.40 -18.41
CA THR A 239 8.40 8.98 -19.28
C THR A 239 9.59 9.52 -18.50
N TRP A 240 9.47 9.63 -17.16
CA TRP A 240 10.53 10.16 -16.32
C TRP A 240 11.67 9.14 -16.10
N THR A 241 12.83 9.63 -15.65
CA THR A 241 13.99 8.76 -15.33
C THR A 241 13.83 8.05 -13.99
N GLY A 242 14.52 6.93 -13.82
CA GLY A 242 14.45 6.13 -12.58
C GLY A 242 13.19 5.29 -12.50
N THR A 243 12.89 4.74 -11.33
CA THR A 243 11.77 3.83 -11.09
C THR A 243 10.84 4.30 -9.98
N ASP A 244 11.11 5.47 -9.38
CA ASP A 244 10.32 6.01 -8.27
C ASP A 244 9.09 6.77 -8.78
N HIS A 245 8.15 7.04 -7.86
CA HIS A 245 7.02 7.91 -8.12
C HIS A 245 7.47 9.32 -8.50
N THR A 246 6.63 10.06 -9.18
CA THR A 246 6.91 11.40 -9.63
C THR A 246 5.94 12.41 -9.03
N ARG A 247 6.18 13.72 -9.24
CA ARG A 247 5.56 14.80 -8.47
C ARG A 247 4.29 15.39 -9.09
N GLU A 248 3.74 14.76 -10.10
CA GLU A 248 2.54 15.25 -10.79
C GLU A 248 1.36 15.31 -9.80
N TYR A 249 0.51 16.31 -10.01
CA TYR A 249 -0.73 16.41 -9.24
C TYR A 249 -1.63 15.21 -9.49
N ALA A 250 -2.23 14.69 -8.41
CA ALA A 250 -3.28 13.69 -8.50
C ALA A 250 -4.53 14.31 -9.13
N LEU A 251 -5.13 13.61 -10.08
CA LEU A 251 -6.41 14.04 -10.64
C LEU A 251 -7.52 13.96 -9.58
N LEU A 252 -8.55 14.78 -9.73
CA LEU A 252 -9.76 14.72 -8.92
C LEU A 252 -10.97 14.96 -9.82
N LEU A 253 -11.70 13.89 -10.11
CA LEU A 253 -12.95 13.93 -10.86
C LEU A 253 -14.07 13.38 -9.96
N ALA A 254 -15.18 14.10 -9.87
CA ALA A 254 -16.35 13.70 -9.11
C ALA A 254 -17.58 13.74 -10.01
N PHE A 255 -18.37 12.66 -9.98
CA PHE A 255 -19.57 12.53 -10.76
C PHE A 255 -20.76 12.15 -9.86
N GLU A 256 -21.80 12.98 -9.90
CA GLU A 256 -23.08 12.73 -9.26
C GLU A 256 -24.20 12.89 -10.31
N PRO A 257 -25.02 11.85 -10.55
CA PRO A 257 -26.07 11.92 -11.55
C PRO A 257 -27.02 13.10 -11.33
N GLY A 258 -27.28 13.86 -12.39
CA GLY A 258 -28.18 15.01 -12.35
C GLY A 258 -27.63 16.29 -11.74
N LYS A 259 -26.37 16.30 -11.31
CA LYS A 259 -25.72 17.52 -10.84
C LYS A 259 -24.95 18.20 -11.97
N PRO A 260 -24.96 19.55 -12.03
CA PRO A 260 -24.13 20.28 -12.99
C PRO A 260 -22.65 20.12 -12.65
N GLY A 261 -21.81 20.13 -13.68
CA GLY A 261 -20.36 20.17 -13.50
C GLY A 261 -19.93 21.50 -12.85
N VAL A 262 -19.05 21.40 -11.87
CA VAL A 262 -18.42 22.54 -11.21
C VAL A 262 -16.91 22.35 -11.14
N PHE A 263 -16.16 23.43 -11.15
CA PHE A 263 -14.73 23.37 -10.95
C PHE A 263 -14.43 23.28 -9.46
N LEU A 264 -13.88 22.14 -9.00
CA LEU A 264 -13.57 21.88 -7.59
C LEU A 264 -12.33 22.62 -7.07
N GLY A 265 -11.53 23.20 -7.98
CA GLY A 265 -10.29 23.84 -7.65
C GLY A 265 -9.19 22.87 -7.26
N GLU A 266 -8.06 23.41 -6.83
CA GLU A 266 -6.94 22.65 -6.28
C GLU A 266 -7.22 22.33 -4.81
N ARG A 267 -6.96 21.08 -4.40
CA ARG A 267 -7.11 20.63 -3.02
C ARG A 267 -5.74 20.42 -2.40
N SER A 268 -5.58 20.77 -1.16
CA SER A 268 -4.30 20.74 -0.48
C SER A 268 -3.94 19.39 0.14
N SER A 269 -4.93 18.47 0.25
CA SER A 269 -4.74 17.20 0.94
C SER A 269 -5.72 16.13 0.44
N PHE A 270 -5.26 14.89 0.36
CA PHE A 270 -6.13 13.71 0.18
C PHE A 270 -7.13 13.50 1.33
N ALA A 271 -6.90 14.15 2.48
CA ALA A 271 -7.85 14.15 3.58
C ALA A 271 -9.20 14.77 3.20
N ASP A 272 -9.24 15.70 2.22
CA ASP A 272 -10.45 16.29 1.71
C ASP A 272 -11.38 15.24 1.08
N LEU A 273 -10.83 14.24 0.41
CA LEU A 273 -11.58 13.12 -0.10
C LEU A 273 -12.22 12.31 1.04
N GLY A 274 -11.48 12.02 2.09
CA GLY A 274 -12.01 11.35 3.28
C GLY A 274 -13.13 12.15 3.96
N ALA A 275 -12.92 13.47 4.14
CA ALA A 275 -13.94 14.36 4.69
C ALA A 275 -15.19 14.40 3.81
N THR A 276 -15.05 14.38 2.48
CA THR A 276 -16.17 14.32 1.53
C THR A 276 -16.95 13.01 1.68
N VAL A 277 -16.27 11.87 1.78
CA VAL A 277 -16.91 10.56 2.00
C VAL A 277 -17.70 10.56 3.31
N ALA A 278 -17.10 11.01 4.42
CA ALA A 278 -17.80 11.09 5.70
C ALA A 278 -19.05 12.01 5.64
N TYR A 279 -18.90 13.18 5.03
CA TYR A 279 -19.99 14.13 4.84
C TYR A 279 -21.15 13.53 4.03
N ARG A 280 -20.83 12.88 2.91
CA ARG A 280 -21.82 12.27 2.01
C ARG A 280 -22.59 11.11 2.66
N LEU A 281 -21.93 10.35 3.51
CA LEU A 281 -22.52 9.22 4.23
C LEU A 281 -23.13 9.60 5.59
N GLY A 282 -23.13 10.91 5.94
CA GLY A 282 -23.70 11.40 7.19
C GLY A 282 -22.96 10.96 8.45
N VAL A 283 -21.67 10.62 8.31
CA VAL A 283 -20.83 10.15 9.41
C VAL A 283 -20.03 11.31 10.00
N GLN A 284 -20.00 11.40 11.33
CA GLN A 284 -19.20 12.43 12.01
C GLN A 284 -17.71 12.11 11.84
N TRP A 285 -16.97 13.10 11.35
CA TRP A 285 -15.54 13.03 11.17
C TRP A 285 -14.87 14.27 11.76
N SER A 286 -13.96 14.08 12.74
CA SER A 286 -13.22 15.17 13.39
C SER A 286 -11.75 15.23 12.94
N GLY A 287 -11.34 14.37 12.00
CA GLY A 287 -10.00 14.37 11.43
C GLY A 287 -9.80 15.50 10.40
N PRO A 288 -8.62 15.57 9.79
CA PRO A 288 -8.30 16.59 8.80
C PRO A 288 -9.13 16.47 7.54
N GLY A 289 -9.12 17.54 6.74
CA GLY A 289 -9.78 17.65 5.44
C GLY A 289 -11.04 18.50 5.47
N SER A 290 -11.39 19.01 4.29
CA SER A 290 -12.62 19.81 4.04
C SER A 290 -13.40 19.16 2.91
N PRO A 291 -14.70 18.85 3.09
CA PRO A 291 -15.51 18.23 2.05
C PRO A 291 -15.70 19.17 0.84
N PHE A 292 -15.91 18.59 -0.35
CA PHE A 292 -16.16 19.28 -1.62
C PHE A 292 -17.43 18.77 -2.31
#